data_f860c5623f701c24bc47436c65f80710
#
_entry.id   f860c5623f701c24bc47436c65f80710
#
_cell.length_a   1.000
_cell.length_b   1.000
_cell.length_c   1.000
_cell.angle_alpha   90.00
_cell.angle_beta   90.00
_cell.angle_gamma   90.00
#
_symmetry.space_group_name_H-M   'P 1'
#
loop_
_entity.id
_entity.type
_entity.pdbx_description
1 polymer ?
#
loop_
_entity_poly.entity_id
_entity_poly.type
_entity_poly.pdbx_seq_one_letter_code
_entity_poly.pdbx_strand_id
1 'polypeptide(L)'
;MVNRVRALDRSSRMLAVGMISPGPMLELNPLLASLYPDMTIATELRTKEELLEGLNQGIYQMIILNRKLNDDGLSCHPCGSERLLFAVPLEHRIADMTECSFKDMDGESFVMVSEVGYWDHIVREQMPRAHFLLQNGLEALNEIVRASSLPHFATDLTLRLYGCNPQRAYVPISDDAAVEHFFCYCRRGDEKRFLAWFQALERRFQ
;
A
#
# COMPACT_ATOMS: atom_id res chain seq x y z
N MET A 1 -31.09 -0.82 27.44
CA MET A 1 -30.45 -2.14 27.28
C MET A 1 -30.32 -2.56 25.80
N VAL A 2 -31.37 -2.49 25.01
CA VAL A 2 -31.40 -2.89 23.58
C VAL A 2 -30.38 -2.17 22.71
N ASN A 3 -30.11 -0.85 22.92
CA ASN A 3 -29.15 -0.09 22.13
C ASN A 3 -27.68 -0.45 22.42
N ARG A 4 -27.37 -0.89 23.65
CA ARG A 4 -26.05 -1.37 24.02
C ARG A 4 -25.73 -2.74 23.42
N VAL A 5 -26.72 -3.62 23.36
CA VAL A 5 -26.59 -4.94 22.74
C VAL A 5 -26.42 -4.81 21.22
N ARG A 6 -27.19 -3.91 20.56
CA ARG A 6 -27.02 -3.62 19.12
C ARG A 6 -25.67 -2.94 18.77
N ALA A 7 -25.15 -2.10 19.66
CA ALA A 7 -23.81 -1.50 19.48
C ALA A 7 -22.70 -2.54 19.64
N LEU A 8 -22.83 -3.46 20.62
CA LEU A 8 -21.93 -4.59 20.80
C LEU A 8 -22.02 -5.59 19.64
N ASP A 9 -23.21 -5.87 19.13
CA ASP A 9 -23.42 -6.76 17.98
C ASP A 9 -22.83 -6.16 16.68
N ARG A 10 -22.95 -4.84 16.47
CA ARG A 10 -22.29 -4.14 15.36
C ARG A 10 -20.76 -4.13 15.50
N SER A 11 -20.22 -3.92 16.70
CA SER A 11 -18.77 -3.96 16.93
C SER A 11 -18.20 -5.38 16.80
N SER A 12 -19.00 -6.41 17.10
CA SER A 12 -18.60 -7.82 16.92
C SER A 12 -18.57 -8.27 15.45
N ARG A 13 -19.23 -7.51 14.55
CA ARG A 13 -19.26 -7.76 13.09
C ARG A 13 -18.38 -6.82 12.27
N MET A 14 -17.57 -6.01 12.91
CA MET A 14 -16.61 -5.12 12.21
C MET A 14 -15.19 -5.64 12.40
N LEU A 15 -14.47 -5.76 11.31
CA LEU A 15 -13.04 -6.03 11.28
C LEU A 15 -12.32 -4.77 10.81
N ALA A 16 -11.69 -4.07 11.74
CA ALA A 16 -10.92 -2.87 11.46
C ALA A 16 -9.44 -3.23 11.24
N VAL A 17 -8.90 -2.81 10.09
CA VAL A 17 -7.52 -3.07 9.69
C VAL A 17 -6.85 -1.73 9.37
N GLY A 18 -5.82 -1.39 10.14
CA GLY A 18 -5.01 -0.20 9.89
C GLY A 18 -3.84 -0.51 8.95
N MET A 19 -3.49 0.38 8.03
CA MET A 19 -2.42 0.16 7.04
C MET A 19 -1.55 1.40 6.89
N ILE A 20 -0.25 1.19 6.65
CA ILE A 20 0.71 2.28 6.44
C ILE A 20 0.73 2.79 5.00
N SER A 21 0.26 1.99 4.05
CA SER A 21 0.28 2.28 2.61
C SER A 21 -1.02 1.82 1.93
N PRO A 22 -1.48 2.48 0.86
CA PRO A 22 -2.66 2.07 0.11
C PRO A 22 -2.48 0.76 -0.68
N GLY A 23 -1.25 0.40 -1.06
CA GLY A 23 -0.98 -0.82 -1.84
C GLY A 23 -1.59 -2.08 -1.23
N PRO A 24 -1.30 -2.42 0.03
CA PRO A 24 -1.91 -3.57 0.70
C PRO A 24 -3.44 -3.56 0.70
N MET A 25 -4.09 -2.38 0.79
CA MET A 25 -5.55 -2.30 0.75
C MET A 25 -6.14 -2.87 -0.53
N LEU A 26 -5.50 -2.57 -1.67
CA LEU A 26 -5.96 -3.00 -2.99
C LEU A 26 -5.93 -4.53 -3.13
N GLU A 27 -4.92 -5.17 -2.57
CA GLU A 27 -4.71 -6.62 -2.69
C GLU A 27 -5.40 -7.43 -1.60
N LEU A 28 -5.41 -6.92 -0.37
CA LEU A 28 -5.86 -7.66 0.80
C LEU A 28 -7.35 -7.49 1.10
N ASN A 29 -7.97 -6.36 0.77
CA ASN A 29 -9.39 -6.15 1.02
C ASN A 29 -10.30 -7.19 0.34
N PRO A 30 -10.10 -7.57 -0.94
CA PRO A 30 -10.88 -8.64 -1.56
C PRO A 30 -10.72 -9.98 -0.84
N LEU A 31 -9.51 -10.30 -0.37
CA LEU A 31 -9.23 -11.52 0.37
C LEU A 31 -9.90 -11.52 1.75
N LEU A 32 -9.82 -10.39 2.47
CA LEU A 32 -10.52 -10.20 3.75
C LEU A 32 -12.03 -10.38 3.58
N ALA A 33 -12.63 -9.73 2.57
CA ALA A 33 -14.04 -9.83 2.30
C ALA A 33 -14.49 -11.26 1.98
N SER A 34 -13.67 -12.04 1.28
CA SER A 34 -13.96 -13.43 0.95
C SER A 34 -13.89 -14.37 2.16
N LEU A 35 -12.96 -14.11 3.09
CA LEU A 35 -12.77 -14.92 4.29
C LEU A 35 -13.75 -14.59 5.42
N TYR A 36 -14.23 -13.36 5.44
CA TYR A 36 -15.12 -12.84 6.49
C TYR A 36 -16.39 -12.21 5.88
N PRO A 37 -17.21 -13.00 5.14
CA PRO A 37 -18.37 -12.48 4.39
C PRO A 37 -19.44 -11.85 5.29
N ASP A 38 -19.51 -12.26 6.56
CA ASP A 38 -20.48 -11.76 7.54
C ASP A 38 -19.96 -10.54 8.33
N MET A 39 -18.74 -10.06 8.01
CA MET A 39 -18.11 -8.93 8.69
C MET A 39 -18.07 -7.69 7.80
N THR A 40 -18.25 -6.54 8.38
CA THR A 40 -17.91 -5.25 7.73
C THR A 40 -16.40 -5.03 7.85
N ILE A 41 -15.73 -4.97 6.71
CA ILE A 41 -14.29 -4.66 6.67
C ILE A 41 -14.12 -3.13 6.64
N ALA A 42 -13.43 -2.59 7.62
CA ALA A 42 -13.04 -1.18 7.67
C ALA A 42 -11.52 -1.09 7.57
N THR A 43 -11.02 -0.33 6.60
CA THR A 43 -9.59 -0.12 6.40
C THR A 43 -9.25 1.37 6.48
N GLU A 44 -8.14 1.72 7.15
CA GLU A 44 -7.71 3.09 7.33
C GLU A 44 -6.20 3.20 7.10
N LEU A 45 -5.79 4.31 6.47
CA LEU A 45 -4.37 4.69 6.37
C LEU A 45 -4.01 5.56 7.58
N ARG A 46 -2.93 5.18 8.27
CA ARG A 46 -2.42 5.91 9.43
C ARG A 46 -0.91 5.81 9.50
N THR A 47 -0.30 6.65 10.33
CA THR A 47 1.12 6.54 10.68
C THR A 47 1.38 5.26 11.47
N LYS A 48 2.63 4.80 11.49
CA LYS A 48 3.04 3.62 12.26
C LYS A 48 2.69 3.74 13.74
N GLU A 49 2.90 4.91 14.32
CA GLU A 49 2.64 5.22 15.73
C GLU A 49 1.15 5.10 16.05
N GLU A 50 0.30 5.69 15.23
CA GLU A 50 -1.16 5.60 15.37
C GLU A 50 -1.67 4.16 15.18
N LEU A 51 -1.07 3.39 14.25
CA LEU A 51 -1.41 1.99 14.03
C LEU A 51 -1.10 1.13 15.23
N LEU A 52 0.08 1.28 15.82
CA LEU A 52 0.51 0.54 17.02
C LEU A 52 -0.35 0.91 18.23
N GLU A 53 -0.61 2.19 18.44
CA GLU A 53 -1.50 2.64 19.50
C GLU A 53 -2.91 2.09 19.31
N GLY A 54 -3.48 2.18 18.10
CA GLY A 54 -4.80 1.68 17.77
C GLY A 54 -4.93 0.16 17.93
N LEU A 55 -3.88 -0.61 17.59
CA LEU A 55 -3.84 -2.05 17.83
C LEU A 55 -3.84 -2.37 19.34
N ASN A 56 -3.04 -1.65 20.14
CA ASN A 56 -2.99 -1.81 21.60
C ASN A 56 -4.33 -1.47 22.26
N GLN A 57 -4.99 -0.41 21.81
CA GLN A 57 -6.30 0.02 22.32
C GLN A 57 -7.47 -0.84 21.79
N GLY A 58 -7.22 -1.75 20.83
CA GLY A 58 -8.25 -2.59 20.24
C GLY A 58 -9.13 -1.88 19.20
N ILE A 59 -8.73 -0.69 18.73
CA ILE A 59 -9.36 0.02 17.61
C ILE A 59 -9.18 -0.82 16.35
N TYR A 60 -7.95 -1.26 16.07
CA TYR A 60 -7.65 -2.21 15.01
C TYR A 60 -7.51 -3.62 15.57
N GLN A 61 -8.03 -4.60 14.88
CA GLN A 61 -7.81 -6.01 15.14
C GLN A 61 -6.53 -6.51 14.47
N MET A 62 -6.19 -5.90 13.34
CA MET A 62 -4.95 -6.14 12.59
C MET A 62 -4.38 -4.83 12.08
N ILE A 63 -3.07 -4.77 11.94
CA ILE A 63 -2.39 -3.67 11.27
C ILE A 63 -1.38 -4.21 10.26
N ILE A 64 -1.11 -3.43 9.22
CA ILE A 64 -0.13 -3.74 8.19
C ILE A 64 0.94 -2.67 8.20
N LEU A 65 2.18 -3.11 8.43
CA LEU A 65 3.37 -2.27 8.46
C LEU A 65 4.37 -2.73 7.39
N ASN A 66 5.28 -1.85 7.05
CA ASN A 66 6.36 -2.08 6.09
C ASN A 66 7.68 -2.54 6.74
N ARG A 67 7.68 -2.84 8.02
CA ARG A 67 8.88 -3.29 8.76
C ARG A 67 8.53 -4.40 9.75
N LYS A 68 9.46 -5.31 9.94
CA LYS A 68 9.37 -6.25 11.05
C LYS A 68 9.62 -5.52 12.38
N LEU A 69 8.76 -5.84 13.35
CA LEU A 69 8.90 -5.40 14.73
C LEU A 69 9.38 -6.57 15.59
N ASN A 70 10.24 -6.28 16.54
CA ASN A 70 10.63 -7.22 17.58
C ASN A 70 9.76 -6.97 18.81
N ASP A 71 8.55 -7.52 18.82
CA ASP A 71 7.58 -7.39 19.91
C ASP A 71 6.92 -8.76 20.15
N ASP A 72 7.22 -9.37 21.31
CA ASP A 72 6.70 -10.68 21.68
C ASP A 72 5.20 -10.69 21.97
N GLY A 73 4.58 -9.55 22.17
CA GLY A 73 3.14 -9.38 22.32
C GLY A 73 2.35 -9.46 21.01
N LEU A 74 3.03 -9.40 19.87
CA LEU A 74 2.45 -9.40 18.55
C LEU A 74 2.77 -10.69 17.79
N SER A 75 1.82 -11.15 16.98
CA SER A 75 2.04 -12.14 15.91
C SER A 75 2.30 -11.40 14.62
N CYS A 76 3.30 -11.84 13.84
CA CYS A 76 3.77 -11.19 12.62
C CYS A 76 3.78 -12.19 11.46
N HIS A 77 3.11 -11.84 10.35
CA HIS A 77 3.05 -12.65 9.14
C HIS A 77 3.35 -11.79 7.91
N PRO A 78 4.23 -12.25 6.98
CA PRO A 78 4.41 -11.58 5.70
C PRO A 78 3.09 -11.50 4.93
N CYS A 79 2.82 -10.38 4.30
CA CYS A 79 1.55 -10.18 3.58
C CYS A 79 1.72 -9.49 2.21
N GLY A 80 2.89 -9.62 1.61
CA GLY A 80 3.17 -9.16 0.26
C GLY A 80 4.30 -8.16 0.17
N SER A 81 4.50 -7.68 -1.04
CA SER A 81 5.45 -6.61 -1.37
C SER A 81 4.93 -5.79 -2.54
N GLU A 82 5.45 -4.60 -2.67
CA GLU A 82 5.15 -3.68 -3.75
C GLU A 82 6.47 -3.08 -4.27
N ARG A 83 6.62 -3.00 -5.59
CA ARG A 83 7.76 -2.37 -6.24
C ARG A 83 7.31 -1.13 -7.00
N LEU A 84 8.00 -0.02 -6.76
CA LEU A 84 7.81 1.22 -7.49
C LEU A 84 8.48 1.16 -8.88
N LEU A 85 7.83 1.76 -9.88
CA LEU A 85 8.29 1.88 -11.25
C LEU A 85 8.15 3.33 -11.72
N PHE A 86 9.01 3.75 -12.63
CA PHE A 86 8.77 4.93 -13.43
C PHE A 86 7.84 4.60 -14.60
N ALA A 87 6.78 5.38 -14.75
CA ALA A 87 5.89 5.34 -15.89
C ALA A 87 6.17 6.58 -16.77
N VAL A 88 6.79 6.38 -17.93
CA VAL A 88 7.29 7.44 -18.80
C VAL A 88 6.68 7.35 -20.20
N PRO A 89 6.61 8.45 -20.97
CA PRO A 89 6.26 8.38 -22.40
C PRO A 89 7.18 7.43 -23.17
N LEU A 90 6.71 6.85 -24.26
CA LEU A 90 7.50 5.91 -25.07
C LEU A 90 8.75 6.56 -25.67
N GLU A 91 8.73 7.88 -25.88
CA GLU A 91 9.87 8.64 -26.41
C GLU A 91 10.87 9.09 -25.31
N HIS A 92 10.58 8.74 -24.07
CA HIS A 92 11.44 9.16 -22.95
C HIS A 92 12.77 8.41 -22.98
N ARG A 93 13.87 9.08 -22.59
CA ARG A 93 15.24 8.52 -22.63
C ARG A 93 15.45 7.19 -21.90
N ILE A 94 14.59 6.87 -20.91
CA ILE A 94 14.67 5.60 -20.17
C ILE A 94 13.64 4.56 -20.64
N ALA A 95 12.80 4.88 -21.64
CA ALA A 95 11.66 4.01 -22.01
C ALA A 95 12.06 2.59 -22.42
N ASP A 96 13.24 2.44 -23.02
CA ASP A 96 13.79 1.15 -23.48
C ASP A 96 14.74 0.50 -22.47
N MET A 97 14.91 1.09 -21.28
CA MET A 97 15.79 0.53 -20.24
C MET A 97 15.10 -0.62 -19.51
N THR A 98 15.87 -1.63 -19.13
CA THR A 98 15.38 -2.77 -18.32
C THR A 98 15.13 -2.38 -16.88
N GLU A 99 15.89 -1.40 -16.37
CA GLU A 99 15.77 -0.80 -15.06
C GLU A 99 16.45 0.56 -15.02
N CYS A 100 16.12 1.40 -14.06
CA CYS A 100 16.65 2.75 -13.89
C CYS A 100 16.67 3.13 -12.42
N SER A 101 17.72 3.82 -11.96
CA SER A 101 17.79 4.25 -10.55
C SER A 101 17.03 5.56 -10.30
N PHE A 102 16.69 5.83 -9.04
CA PHE A 102 16.15 7.13 -8.63
C PHE A 102 17.09 8.27 -9.03
N LYS A 103 18.38 8.05 -8.88
CA LYS A 103 19.42 9.04 -9.22
C LYS A 103 19.39 9.43 -10.70
N ASP A 104 19.10 8.49 -11.59
CA ASP A 104 19.05 8.76 -13.03
C ASP A 104 17.90 9.68 -13.41
N MET A 105 16.84 9.72 -12.60
CA MET A 105 15.64 10.53 -12.81
C MET A 105 15.57 11.75 -11.88
N ASP A 106 16.53 11.91 -10.95
CA ASP A 106 16.56 13.03 -10.02
C ASP A 106 16.81 14.36 -10.75
N GLY A 107 15.91 15.32 -10.57
CA GLY A 107 15.90 16.62 -11.26
C GLY A 107 14.84 16.74 -12.36
N GLU A 108 14.14 15.65 -12.69
CA GLU A 108 12.98 15.69 -13.58
C GLU A 108 11.70 16.14 -12.87
N SER A 109 10.68 16.47 -13.66
CA SER A 109 9.35 16.84 -13.13
C SER A 109 8.42 15.67 -13.26
N PHE A 110 7.71 15.34 -12.17
CA PHE A 110 6.77 14.23 -12.08
C PHE A 110 5.36 14.73 -11.74
N VAL A 111 4.35 14.03 -12.22
CA VAL A 111 3.02 14.14 -11.64
C VAL A 111 2.80 12.99 -10.65
N MET A 112 2.23 13.30 -9.49
CA MET A 112 2.03 12.34 -8.40
C MET A 112 0.72 12.64 -7.66
N VAL A 113 0.07 11.59 -7.14
CA VAL A 113 -1.07 11.74 -6.22
C VAL A 113 -0.56 12.14 -4.84
N SER A 114 -1.28 13.02 -4.14
CA SER A 114 -0.90 13.50 -2.80
C SER A 114 -1.00 12.43 -1.71
N GLU A 115 -1.86 11.43 -1.89
CA GLU A 115 -2.14 10.39 -0.88
C GLU A 115 -1.53 9.04 -1.27
N VAL A 116 -0.20 9.00 -1.44
CA VAL A 116 0.55 7.79 -1.75
C VAL A 116 1.17 7.11 -0.52
N GLY A 117 0.85 7.60 0.68
CA GLY A 117 1.34 7.04 1.93
C GLY A 117 2.87 7.10 2.05
N TYR A 118 3.48 5.96 2.38
CA TYR A 118 4.93 5.83 2.58
C TYR A 118 5.76 6.25 1.35
N TRP A 119 5.26 6.05 0.13
CA TRP A 119 6.00 6.37 -1.10
C TRP A 119 6.35 7.86 -1.26
N ASP A 120 5.54 8.79 -0.71
CA ASP A 120 5.86 10.23 -0.76
C ASP A 120 7.21 10.52 -0.09
N HIS A 121 7.45 9.91 1.07
CA HIS A 121 8.72 10.05 1.79
C HIS A 121 9.89 9.49 0.98
N ILE A 122 9.77 8.28 0.45
CA ILE A 122 10.82 7.62 -0.32
C ILE A 122 11.23 8.43 -1.55
N VAL A 123 10.27 8.85 -2.38
CA VAL A 123 10.61 9.56 -3.61
C VAL A 123 11.26 10.91 -3.33
N ARG A 124 10.86 11.61 -2.26
CA ARG A 124 11.48 12.89 -1.89
C ARG A 124 12.88 12.72 -1.30
N GLU A 125 13.12 11.67 -0.54
CA GLU A 125 14.45 11.35 0.01
C GLU A 125 15.41 10.94 -1.08
N GLN A 126 14.97 10.07 -2.01
CA GLN A 126 15.81 9.52 -3.07
C GLN A 126 16.00 10.46 -4.25
N MET A 127 15.08 11.42 -4.45
CA MET A 127 15.07 12.36 -5.57
C MET A 127 14.91 13.81 -5.08
N PRO A 128 15.89 14.35 -4.34
CA PRO A 128 15.77 15.67 -3.67
C PRO A 128 15.74 16.85 -4.65
N ARG A 129 16.14 16.67 -5.91
CA ARG A 129 16.11 17.71 -6.95
C ARG A 129 14.90 17.58 -7.88
N ALA A 130 14.13 16.51 -7.77
CA ALA A 130 12.94 16.31 -8.59
C ALA A 130 11.80 17.27 -8.20
N HIS A 131 10.98 17.61 -9.18
CA HIS A 131 9.81 18.48 -8.99
C HIS A 131 8.53 17.66 -9.06
N PHE A 132 7.71 17.70 -8.00
CA PHE A 132 6.47 16.92 -7.92
C PHE A 132 5.24 17.82 -8.07
N LEU A 133 4.49 17.62 -9.17
CA LEU A 133 3.18 18.21 -9.39
C LEU A 133 2.13 17.33 -8.71
N LEU A 134 1.67 17.73 -7.52
CA LEU A 134 0.73 16.96 -6.72
C LEU A 134 -0.70 17.11 -7.21
N GLN A 135 -1.42 16.01 -7.28
CA GLN A 135 -2.83 15.94 -7.66
C GLN A 135 -3.66 15.30 -6.56
N ASN A 136 -4.86 15.85 -6.36
CA ASN A 136 -5.82 15.31 -5.40
C ASN A 136 -6.66 14.22 -6.08
N GLY A 137 -6.16 12.98 -6.05
CA GLY A 137 -6.87 11.81 -6.56
C GLY A 137 -6.39 11.33 -7.92
N LEU A 138 -6.74 10.07 -8.20
CA LEU A 138 -6.29 9.33 -9.39
C LEU A 138 -6.91 9.86 -10.69
N GLU A 139 -8.13 10.44 -10.65
CA GLU A 139 -8.77 10.98 -11.85
C GLU A 139 -8.00 12.18 -12.40
N ALA A 140 -7.67 13.15 -11.53
CA ALA A 140 -6.86 14.31 -11.90
C ALA A 140 -5.46 13.91 -12.37
N LEU A 141 -4.82 12.93 -11.71
CA LEU A 141 -3.56 12.36 -12.18
C LEU A 141 -3.71 11.80 -13.60
N ASN A 142 -4.71 10.98 -13.85
CA ASN A 142 -4.93 10.34 -15.14
C ASN A 142 -5.19 11.34 -16.28
N GLU A 143 -5.90 12.42 -16.01
CA GLU A 143 -6.11 13.49 -16.99
C GLU A 143 -4.79 14.16 -17.38
N ILE A 144 -3.94 14.48 -16.41
CA ILE A 144 -2.62 15.08 -16.68
C ILE A 144 -1.71 14.08 -17.40
N VAL A 145 -1.70 12.82 -17.01
CA VAL A 145 -0.91 11.76 -17.66
C VAL A 145 -1.30 11.57 -19.12
N ARG A 146 -2.58 11.75 -19.46
CA ARG A 146 -3.08 11.72 -20.87
C ARG A 146 -2.70 12.96 -21.66
N ALA A 147 -2.67 14.12 -20.99
CA ALA A 147 -2.49 15.44 -21.62
C ALA A 147 -1.02 15.90 -21.66
N SER A 148 -0.10 15.19 -21.01
CA SER A 148 1.29 15.63 -20.88
C SER A 148 2.30 14.49 -21.09
N SER A 149 3.56 14.86 -21.32
CA SER A 149 4.70 13.97 -21.38
C SER A 149 5.38 13.77 -20.02
N LEU A 150 4.79 14.26 -18.92
CA LEU A 150 5.39 14.15 -17.60
C LEU A 150 5.47 12.69 -17.15
N PRO A 151 6.60 12.24 -16.62
CA PRO A 151 6.72 11.01 -15.87
C PRO A 151 5.77 10.97 -14.66
N HIS A 152 5.37 9.78 -14.29
CA HIS A 152 4.69 9.51 -13.01
C HIS A 152 5.18 8.19 -12.43
N PHE A 153 4.78 7.89 -11.20
CA PHE A 153 5.05 6.61 -10.58
C PHE A 153 3.89 5.64 -10.77
N ALA A 154 4.22 4.39 -10.93
CA ALA A 154 3.31 3.26 -10.85
C ALA A 154 3.90 2.21 -9.91
N THR A 155 3.13 1.19 -9.57
CA THR A 155 3.65 0.04 -8.85
C THR A 155 3.32 -1.24 -9.61
N ASP A 156 4.11 -2.30 -9.40
CA ASP A 156 3.83 -3.62 -9.96
C ASP A 156 2.44 -4.11 -9.55
N LEU A 157 2.00 -3.77 -8.34
CA LEU A 157 0.67 -4.08 -7.83
C LEU A 157 -0.43 -3.35 -8.62
N THR A 158 -0.30 -2.04 -8.82
CA THR A 158 -1.28 -1.27 -9.59
C THR A 158 -1.35 -1.72 -11.04
N LEU A 159 -0.23 -2.08 -11.65
CA LEU A 159 -0.21 -2.62 -13.02
C LEU A 159 -0.90 -3.99 -13.13
N ARG A 160 -0.73 -4.87 -12.14
CA ARG A 160 -1.44 -6.15 -12.09
C ARG A 160 -2.96 -5.99 -11.99
N LEU A 161 -3.42 -4.99 -11.23
CA LEU A 161 -4.85 -4.79 -10.95
C LEU A 161 -5.57 -3.98 -12.03
N TYR A 162 -4.93 -2.97 -12.60
CA TYR A 162 -5.57 -2.00 -13.50
C TYR A 162 -5.03 -2.05 -14.93
N GLY A 163 -3.96 -2.82 -15.16
CA GLY A 163 -3.31 -2.90 -16.47
C GLY A 163 -2.35 -1.74 -16.76
N CYS A 164 -1.73 -1.82 -17.94
CA CYS A 164 -0.77 -0.84 -18.42
C CYS A 164 -1.43 0.15 -19.38
N ASN A 165 -1.01 1.41 -19.34
CA ASN A 165 -1.32 2.37 -20.39
C ASN A 165 -0.38 2.09 -21.59
N PRO A 166 -0.91 1.77 -22.80
CA PRO A 166 -0.08 1.42 -23.95
C PRO A 166 0.77 2.58 -24.48
N GLN A 167 0.52 3.81 -24.05
CA GLN A 167 1.31 4.99 -24.42
C GLN A 167 2.45 5.28 -23.43
N ARG A 168 2.70 4.38 -22.48
CA ARG A 168 3.74 4.53 -21.45
C ARG A 168 4.61 3.30 -21.37
N ALA A 169 5.90 3.51 -21.19
CA ALA A 169 6.83 2.50 -20.74
C ALA A 169 6.87 2.48 -19.20
N TYR A 170 6.96 1.28 -18.63
CA TYR A 170 7.05 1.07 -17.19
C TYR A 170 8.42 0.48 -16.86
N VAL A 171 9.28 1.30 -16.30
CA VAL A 171 10.68 0.95 -16.04
C VAL A 171 10.87 0.68 -14.55
N PRO A 172 11.24 -0.55 -14.15
CA PRO A 172 11.52 -0.87 -12.76
C PRO A 172 12.62 0.02 -12.18
N ILE A 173 12.41 0.44 -10.93
CA ILE A 173 13.45 1.17 -10.19
C ILE A 173 14.37 0.14 -9.54
N SER A 174 15.69 0.28 -9.81
CA SER A 174 16.71 -0.70 -9.39
C SER A 174 17.10 -0.58 -7.92
N ASP A 175 16.82 0.56 -7.29
CA ASP A 175 17.16 0.79 -5.89
C ASP A 175 16.35 -0.09 -4.94
N ASP A 176 16.96 -0.61 -3.89
CA ASP A 176 16.28 -1.39 -2.85
C ASP A 176 15.15 -0.59 -2.17
N ALA A 177 15.31 0.73 -2.06
CA ALA A 177 14.31 1.62 -1.51
C ALA A 177 13.00 1.68 -2.34
N ALA A 178 13.02 1.19 -3.58
CA ALA A 178 11.84 1.06 -4.44
C ALA A 178 11.02 -0.21 -4.17
N VAL A 179 11.41 -1.04 -3.22
CA VAL A 179 10.69 -2.26 -2.83
C VAL A 179 10.27 -2.17 -1.39
N GLU A 180 8.96 -2.26 -1.15
CA GLU A 180 8.40 -2.37 0.19
C GLU A 180 7.87 -3.77 0.45
N HIS A 181 8.22 -4.31 1.61
CA HIS A 181 7.69 -5.56 2.12
C HIS A 181 6.68 -5.29 3.21
N PHE A 182 5.54 -5.94 3.16
CA PHE A 182 4.47 -5.73 4.13
C PHE A 182 4.32 -6.91 5.08
N PHE A 183 4.01 -6.57 6.33
CA PHE A 183 3.84 -7.51 7.43
C PHE A 183 2.52 -7.21 8.15
N CYS A 184 1.69 -8.22 8.26
CA CYS A 184 0.44 -8.16 9.00
C CYS A 184 0.68 -8.53 10.46
N TYR A 185 0.18 -7.70 11.37
CA TYR A 185 0.27 -7.89 12.81
C TYR A 185 -1.11 -7.99 13.43
N CYS A 186 -1.23 -8.85 14.42
CA CYS A 186 -2.30 -8.82 15.41
C CYS A 186 -1.72 -9.06 16.81
N ARG A 187 -2.50 -8.79 17.85
CA ARG A 187 -2.10 -9.19 19.21
C ARG A 187 -1.98 -10.71 19.27
N ARG A 188 -0.96 -11.23 19.90
CA ARG A 188 -0.69 -12.68 20.00
C ARG A 188 -1.89 -13.46 20.57
N GLY A 189 -2.63 -12.87 21.51
CA GLY A 189 -3.85 -13.46 22.04
C GLY A 189 -4.99 -13.65 21.05
N ASP A 190 -4.99 -12.86 19.97
CA ASP A 190 -6.04 -12.85 18.93
C ASP A 190 -5.68 -13.71 17.70
N GLU A 191 -4.45 -14.23 17.60
CA GLU A 191 -3.93 -14.95 16.44
C GLU A 191 -4.83 -16.12 16.01
N LYS A 192 -5.32 -16.91 16.97
CA LYS A 192 -6.22 -18.03 16.69
C LYS A 192 -7.51 -17.61 16.00
N ARG A 193 -8.01 -16.41 16.30
CA ARG A 193 -9.20 -15.84 15.66
C ARG A 193 -8.99 -15.57 14.18
N PHE A 194 -7.74 -15.26 13.77
CA PHE A 194 -7.37 -14.91 12.43
C PHE A 194 -6.56 -15.98 11.69
N LEU A 195 -6.60 -17.23 12.19
CA LEU A 195 -5.82 -18.33 11.63
C LEU A 195 -6.09 -18.55 10.13
N ALA A 196 -7.35 -18.49 9.70
CA ALA A 196 -7.73 -18.64 8.29
C ALA A 196 -7.12 -17.54 7.42
N TRP A 197 -7.05 -16.32 7.94
CA TRP A 197 -6.41 -15.18 7.30
C TRP A 197 -4.89 -15.41 7.14
N PHE A 198 -4.19 -15.76 8.21
CA PHE A 198 -2.73 -15.98 8.15
C PHE A 198 -2.37 -17.15 7.24
N GLN A 199 -3.15 -18.23 7.26
CA GLN A 199 -2.97 -19.34 6.30
C GLN A 199 -3.21 -18.92 4.84
N ALA A 200 -4.14 -18.00 4.60
CA ALA A 200 -4.37 -17.47 3.26
C ALA A 200 -3.21 -16.59 2.79
N LEU A 201 -2.64 -15.76 3.68
CA LEU A 201 -1.44 -14.98 3.39
C LEU A 201 -0.23 -15.87 3.08
N GLU A 202 0.02 -16.90 3.89
CA GLU A 202 1.10 -17.84 3.66
C GLU A 202 1.00 -18.52 2.28
N ARG A 203 -0.19 -18.97 1.89
CA ARG A 203 -0.41 -19.59 0.57
C ARG A 203 -0.24 -18.64 -0.60
N ARG A 204 -0.48 -17.35 -0.39
CA ARG A 204 -0.45 -16.33 -1.45
C ARG A 204 0.93 -15.74 -1.67
N PHE A 205 1.74 -15.61 -0.62
CA PHE A 205 2.99 -14.85 -0.60
C PHE A 205 4.23 -15.70 -0.23
N GLN A 206 4.13 -17.02 -0.38
CA GLN A 206 5.27 -17.95 -0.28
C GLN A 206 6.06 -18.02 -1.60
#